data_68ee8dac0c01ee8d98887dae664b834d
#
_entry.id   68ee8dac0c01ee8d98887dae664b834d
#
_cell.length_a   1.000
_cell.length_b   1.000
_cell.length_c   1.000
_cell.angle_alpha   90.00
_cell.angle_beta   90.00
_cell.angle_gamma   90.00
#
_symmetry.space_group_name_H-M   'P 1'
#
loop_
_entity.id
_entity.type
_entity.pdbx_description
1 polymer ?
#
loop_
_entity_poly.entity_id
_entity_poly.type
_entity_poly.pdbx_seq_one_letter_code
_entity_poly.pdbx_strand_id
1 'polypeptide(L)'
;MNSTGRKIQAGFVLASLCGLVVWLGCALTSSAQGPGMSAMPAQPATSWRPDKNARYTGPRACAKCHEEESRTQHATAMGRALEPVATSELLRANPSLNFRSGPYTYQITRRGDQSIYSVTNGKETIAEPILYSFGQGKAGQTYIFRHNDSFYESRVSFYKEIKGLDYTIGYEPVAPPTLDEAAGRAISSDEARNCFTCHSTAAATGTTLHLDRMIPGVTCEACHGPGAEHVAAMELKDLKNKRIFNPGKMSPDELSQEFCGSCHRSAEQVAANKTLRGINSVRFQPYRMFTGRGHDPFDQRLSCTTCHNPHQNPKEEAAFYDEKCFACHRSGESLKSAQVARAEEAEDRNAKPCPVSQTACVSCHMPKVEIPGSHFQFTDHRIRIARPGEPFPN
;
A
#
# COMPACT_ATOMS: atom_id res chain seq x y z
N MET A 1 79.32 26.75 61.31
CA MET A 1 78.37 27.13 62.38
C MET A 1 77.00 26.65 62.00
N ASN A 2 76.50 25.76 62.75
CA ASN A 2 75.22 25.05 62.82
C ASN A 2 74.00 25.75 62.31
N SER A 3 73.17 24.97 61.64
CA SER A 3 71.76 24.87 62.06
C SER A 3 71.03 23.74 61.30
N THR A 4 70.60 22.80 62.10
CA THR A 4 69.83 21.61 61.79
C THR A 4 68.42 21.95 61.41
N GLY A 5 67.87 21.34 60.30
CA GLY A 5 66.52 21.36 59.94
C GLY A 5 65.95 19.93 59.72
N ARG A 6 65.16 19.48 60.63
CA ARG A 6 64.46 18.16 60.70
C ARG A 6 63.57 17.97 59.50
N LYS A 7 63.73 16.84 58.78
CA LYS A 7 62.76 16.32 57.79
C LYS A 7 61.78 15.44 58.52
N ILE A 8 60.51 15.80 58.37
CA ILE A 8 59.33 14.94 58.77
C ILE A 8 59.03 14.09 57.57
N GLN A 9 59.09 12.76 57.69
CA GLN A 9 58.63 11.79 56.75
C GLN A 9 57.18 11.57 57.04
N ALA A 10 56.30 11.89 56.05
CA ALA A 10 54.89 11.43 56.02
C ALA A 10 54.80 10.15 55.17
N GLY A 11 54.54 9.06 55.83
CA GLY A 11 54.27 7.75 55.15
C GLY A 11 52.94 7.76 54.45
N PHE A 12 52.96 7.46 53.16
CA PHE A 12 51.73 7.14 52.42
C PHE A 12 51.45 5.64 52.51
N VAL A 13 50.32 5.30 53.13
CA VAL A 13 49.73 3.94 53.12
C VAL A 13 48.99 3.83 51.80
N LEU A 14 49.46 2.96 50.89
CA LEU A 14 48.70 2.56 49.71
C LEU A 14 47.66 1.52 50.11
N ALA A 15 46.42 1.89 50.17
CA ALA A 15 45.31 0.96 50.23
C ALA A 15 44.93 0.55 48.78
N SER A 16 45.24 -0.72 48.43
CA SER A 16 44.77 -1.34 47.19
C SER A 16 43.28 -1.62 47.29
N LEU A 17 42.45 -0.85 46.63
CA LEU A 17 41.03 -1.18 46.34
C LEU A 17 40.98 -1.92 45.01
N CYS A 18 40.81 -3.26 45.10
CA CYS A 18 40.35 -4.07 43.96
C CYS A 18 38.92 -3.71 43.62
N GLY A 19 38.72 -2.83 42.66
CA GLY A 19 37.41 -2.58 42.07
C GLY A 19 37.04 -3.70 41.12
N LEU A 20 36.08 -4.55 41.51
CA LEU A 20 35.40 -5.47 40.62
C LEU A 20 34.55 -4.64 39.62
N VAL A 21 35.02 -4.47 38.40
CA VAL A 21 34.21 -3.96 37.32
C VAL A 21 33.33 -5.10 36.83
N VAL A 22 32.09 -5.15 37.34
CA VAL A 22 31.05 -5.98 36.77
C VAL A 22 30.63 -5.34 35.47
N TRP A 23 31.09 -5.91 34.34
CA TRP A 23 30.52 -5.62 33.01
C TRP A 23 29.15 -6.22 32.95
N LEU A 24 28.12 -5.41 33.24
CA LEU A 24 26.76 -5.70 32.74
C LEU A 24 26.79 -5.53 31.21
N GLY A 25 27.04 -6.63 30.52
CA GLY A 25 26.78 -6.73 29.10
C GLY A 25 25.29 -6.54 28.84
N CYS A 26 24.85 -5.31 28.59
CA CYS A 26 23.56 -5.07 27.96
C CYS A 26 23.68 -5.65 26.53
N ALA A 27 23.28 -6.90 26.37
CA ALA A 27 23.02 -7.47 25.05
C ALA A 27 21.88 -6.66 24.44
N LEU A 28 22.23 -5.60 23.71
CA LEU A 28 21.32 -4.98 22.75
C LEU A 28 21.09 -6.04 21.68
N THR A 29 20.05 -6.84 21.85
CA THR A 29 19.47 -7.62 20.77
C THR A 29 18.91 -6.61 19.77
N SER A 30 19.76 -6.18 18.85
CA SER A 30 19.35 -5.49 17.66
C SER A 30 18.59 -6.51 16.82
N SER A 31 17.28 -6.62 17.06
CA SER A 31 16.39 -7.27 16.12
C SER A 31 16.54 -6.51 14.81
N ALA A 32 17.18 -7.10 13.83
CA ALA A 32 17.21 -6.61 12.46
C ALA A 32 15.76 -6.67 11.96
N GLN A 33 15.01 -5.62 12.25
CA GLN A 33 13.73 -5.36 11.62
C GLN A 33 14.06 -5.14 10.15
N GLY A 34 13.68 -6.09 9.31
CA GLY A 34 13.60 -5.86 7.86
C GLY A 34 12.88 -4.53 7.61
N PRO A 35 12.96 -3.93 6.42
CA PRO A 35 12.34 -2.64 6.15
C PRO A 35 10.83 -2.74 6.31
N GLY A 36 10.40 -2.76 7.57
CA GLY A 36 9.01 -2.68 7.96
C GLY A 36 8.43 -1.43 7.36
N MET A 37 7.23 -1.51 6.79
CA MET A 37 6.48 -0.32 6.42
C MET A 37 6.32 0.51 7.69
N SER A 38 7.20 1.52 7.87
CA SER A 38 7.14 2.42 9.02
C SER A 38 5.71 2.93 9.18
N ALA A 39 5.26 3.01 10.42
CA ALA A 39 3.94 3.52 10.76
C ALA A 39 3.70 4.84 10.01
N MET A 40 2.63 4.89 9.24
CA MET A 40 2.24 6.14 8.58
C MET A 40 1.85 7.16 9.65
N PRO A 41 2.20 8.45 9.47
CA PRO A 41 1.64 9.48 10.30
C PRO A 41 0.11 9.40 10.27
N ALA A 42 -0.53 9.67 11.40
CA ALA A 42 -1.98 9.72 11.48
C ALA A 42 -2.49 10.69 10.41
N GLN A 43 -3.32 10.20 9.51
CA GLN A 43 -3.84 11.05 8.43
C GLN A 43 -4.80 12.09 9.03
N PRO A 44 -4.78 13.33 8.55
CA PRO A 44 -5.71 14.35 9.03
C PRO A 44 -7.15 13.89 8.87
N ALA A 45 -8.00 14.28 9.80
CA ALA A 45 -9.44 14.04 9.72
C ALA A 45 -9.99 14.81 8.52
N THR A 46 -10.32 14.10 7.45
CA THR A 46 -10.95 14.67 6.26
C THR A 46 -12.46 14.50 6.34
N SER A 47 -13.22 15.38 5.70
CA SER A 47 -14.69 15.38 5.74
C SER A 47 -15.36 14.09 5.24
N TRP A 48 -14.63 13.25 4.54
CA TRP A 48 -15.09 11.94 4.03
C TRP A 48 -14.76 10.76 4.96
N ARG A 49 -14.02 10.99 6.06
CA ARG A 49 -13.77 9.95 7.04
C ARG A 49 -14.90 9.91 8.06
N PRO A 50 -15.49 8.73 8.26
CA PRO A 50 -16.63 8.62 9.15
C PRO A 50 -16.24 8.83 10.61
N ASP A 51 -17.15 9.40 11.37
CA ASP A 51 -17.06 9.45 12.81
C ASP A 51 -17.34 8.07 13.46
N LYS A 52 -17.21 8.00 14.78
CA LYS A 52 -17.46 6.78 15.56
C LYS A 52 -18.89 6.23 15.47
N ASN A 53 -19.86 7.08 15.12
CA ASN A 53 -21.29 6.74 15.05
C ASN A 53 -21.74 6.40 13.62
N ALA A 54 -20.82 6.41 12.66
CA ALA A 54 -21.10 6.14 11.27
C ALA A 54 -21.71 4.75 11.08
N ARG A 55 -22.81 4.68 10.35
CA ARG A 55 -23.53 3.42 10.06
C ARG A 55 -23.32 3.00 8.62
N TYR A 56 -22.61 1.89 8.49
CA TYR A 56 -22.39 1.21 7.21
C TYR A 56 -23.53 0.25 6.90
N THR A 57 -23.92 0.15 5.62
CA THR A 57 -24.99 -0.74 5.15
C THR A 57 -24.46 -1.94 4.37
N GLY A 58 -23.21 -1.86 3.92
CA GLY A 58 -22.58 -2.84 3.06
C GLY A 58 -23.00 -2.75 1.58
N PRO A 59 -22.22 -3.36 0.68
CA PRO A 59 -22.37 -3.19 -0.77
C PRO A 59 -23.69 -3.73 -1.31
N ARG A 60 -24.35 -4.68 -0.62
CA ARG A 60 -25.64 -5.22 -1.05
C ARG A 60 -26.76 -4.17 -1.03
N ALA A 61 -26.69 -3.20 -0.12
CA ALA A 61 -27.67 -2.12 -0.08
C ALA A 61 -27.53 -1.21 -1.30
N CYS A 62 -26.28 -0.90 -1.68
CA CYS A 62 -25.95 -0.06 -2.83
C CYS A 62 -26.38 -0.71 -4.16
N ALA A 63 -26.19 -2.03 -4.28
CA ALA A 63 -26.51 -2.81 -5.48
C ALA A 63 -27.99 -2.75 -5.89
N LYS A 64 -28.90 -2.45 -4.98
CA LYS A 64 -30.34 -2.33 -5.28
C LYS A 64 -30.68 -1.21 -6.27
N CYS A 65 -29.83 -0.17 -6.33
CA CYS A 65 -30.03 1.00 -7.20
C CYS A 65 -28.82 1.27 -8.12
N HIS A 66 -27.60 0.87 -7.71
CA HIS A 66 -26.34 1.05 -8.44
C HIS A 66 -25.83 -0.31 -8.92
N GLU A 67 -26.63 -1.00 -9.73
CA GLU A 67 -26.35 -2.39 -10.14
C GLU A 67 -25.06 -2.51 -10.96
N GLU A 68 -24.85 -1.61 -11.91
CA GLU A 68 -23.68 -1.67 -12.81
C GLU A 68 -22.39 -1.41 -12.04
N GLU A 69 -22.32 -0.32 -11.28
CA GLU A 69 -21.16 0.02 -10.47
C GLU A 69 -20.86 -1.07 -9.43
N SER A 70 -21.91 -1.60 -8.82
CA SER A 70 -21.76 -2.68 -7.84
C SER A 70 -21.20 -3.95 -8.48
N ARG A 71 -21.70 -4.33 -9.66
CA ARG A 71 -21.27 -5.52 -10.40
C ARG A 71 -19.80 -5.44 -10.83
N THR A 72 -19.34 -4.27 -11.25
CA THR A 72 -17.97 -4.09 -11.73
C THR A 72 -16.98 -3.82 -10.62
N GLN A 73 -17.34 -3.01 -9.62
CA GLN A 73 -16.43 -2.57 -8.56
C GLN A 73 -15.98 -3.73 -7.65
N HIS A 74 -16.89 -4.62 -7.24
CA HIS A 74 -16.51 -5.74 -6.36
C HIS A 74 -15.55 -6.74 -7.03
N ALA A 75 -15.52 -6.78 -8.37
CA ALA A 75 -14.59 -7.61 -9.14
C ALA A 75 -13.22 -6.94 -9.35
N THR A 76 -13.05 -5.68 -8.94
CA THR A 76 -11.77 -4.96 -9.07
C THR A 76 -10.71 -5.48 -8.11
N ALA A 77 -9.46 -5.15 -8.39
CA ALA A 77 -8.35 -5.39 -7.47
C ALA A 77 -8.54 -4.68 -6.12
N MET A 78 -9.20 -3.51 -6.11
CA MET A 78 -9.57 -2.82 -4.87
C MET A 78 -10.70 -3.53 -4.13
N GLY A 79 -11.76 -3.92 -4.83
CA GLY A 79 -12.89 -4.66 -4.23
C GLY A 79 -12.46 -6.00 -3.60
N ARG A 80 -11.38 -6.56 -4.10
CA ARG A 80 -10.80 -7.83 -3.64
C ARG A 80 -9.45 -7.66 -2.93
N ALA A 81 -9.15 -6.45 -2.44
CA ALA A 81 -7.86 -6.16 -1.80
C ALA A 81 -7.62 -6.96 -0.52
N LEU A 82 -8.69 -7.37 0.17
CA LEU A 82 -8.70 -8.31 1.27
C LEU A 82 -9.83 -9.33 1.04
N GLU A 83 -9.51 -10.61 1.11
CA GLU A 83 -10.49 -11.70 0.97
C GLU A 83 -10.55 -12.52 2.25
N PRO A 84 -11.76 -12.93 2.69
CA PRO A 84 -11.88 -13.94 3.74
C PRO A 84 -11.27 -15.26 3.27
N VAL A 85 -10.49 -15.91 4.14
CA VAL A 85 -9.78 -17.15 3.80
C VAL A 85 -10.75 -18.25 3.34
N ALA A 86 -11.91 -18.34 3.97
CA ALA A 86 -12.93 -19.32 3.64
C ALA A 86 -13.39 -19.23 2.17
N THR A 87 -13.49 -18.02 1.63
CA THR A 87 -14.01 -17.76 0.27
C THR A 87 -12.92 -17.42 -0.74
N SER A 88 -11.64 -17.29 -0.32
CA SER A 88 -10.55 -16.97 -1.22
C SER A 88 -10.45 -17.98 -2.37
N GLU A 89 -10.69 -17.50 -3.59
CA GLU A 89 -10.62 -18.34 -4.80
C GLU A 89 -9.21 -18.88 -5.00
N LEU A 90 -8.20 -18.07 -4.70
CA LEU A 90 -6.80 -18.46 -4.87
C LEU A 90 -6.43 -19.61 -3.93
N LEU A 91 -6.78 -19.50 -2.64
CA LEU A 91 -6.51 -20.56 -1.66
C LEU A 91 -7.33 -21.82 -1.91
N ARG A 92 -8.53 -21.71 -2.50
CA ARG A 92 -9.34 -22.86 -2.92
C ARG A 92 -8.75 -23.55 -4.16
N ALA A 93 -8.29 -22.77 -5.13
CA ALA A 93 -7.67 -23.30 -6.35
C ALA A 93 -6.28 -23.92 -6.09
N ASN A 94 -5.63 -23.54 -4.98
CA ASN A 94 -4.30 -24.02 -4.62
C ASN A 94 -4.31 -24.63 -3.21
N PRO A 95 -4.87 -25.84 -3.04
CA PRO A 95 -5.05 -26.45 -1.73
C PRO A 95 -3.75 -26.87 -1.03
N SER A 96 -2.66 -26.95 -1.78
CA SER A 96 -1.32 -27.22 -1.26
C SER A 96 -0.30 -26.39 -2.02
N LEU A 97 0.39 -25.53 -1.30
CA LEU A 97 1.48 -24.71 -1.80
C LEU A 97 2.73 -24.98 -0.99
N ASN A 98 3.87 -25.05 -1.64
CA ASN A 98 5.16 -25.33 -1.01
C ASN A 98 6.22 -24.38 -1.55
N PHE A 99 7.14 -23.97 -0.65
CA PHE A 99 8.33 -23.20 -1.01
C PHE A 99 9.47 -23.61 -0.08
N ARG A 100 10.68 -23.70 -0.59
CA ARG A 100 11.85 -24.04 0.20
C ARG A 100 12.95 -23.00 0.01
N SER A 101 13.48 -22.51 1.10
CA SER A 101 14.63 -21.62 1.07
C SER A 101 15.55 -21.88 2.27
N GLY A 102 16.82 -22.14 1.99
CA GLY A 102 17.80 -22.54 2.99
C GLY A 102 17.33 -23.77 3.80
N PRO A 103 17.36 -23.68 5.14
CA PRO A 103 16.92 -24.77 6.01
C PRO A 103 15.40 -24.86 6.16
N TYR A 104 14.64 -23.87 5.65
CA TYR A 104 13.21 -23.74 5.90
C TYR A 104 12.36 -24.26 4.75
N THR A 105 11.27 -24.93 5.11
CA THR A 105 10.20 -25.32 4.20
C THR A 105 8.92 -24.62 4.63
N TYR A 106 8.30 -23.89 3.71
CA TYR A 106 7.06 -23.15 3.86
C TYR A 106 5.94 -23.92 3.18
N GLN A 107 4.79 -24.02 3.83
CA GLN A 107 3.63 -24.69 3.27
C GLN A 107 2.36 -23.91 3.56
N ILE A 108 1.43 -23.91 2.62
CA ILE A 108 0.05 -23.52 2.87
C ILE A 108 -0.81 -24.72 2.49
N THR A 109 -1.56 -25.23 3.45
CA THR A 109 -2.42 -26.41 3.25
C THR A 109 -3.87 -26.06 3.57
N ARG A 110 -4.77 -26.28 2.62
CA ARG A 110 -6.21 -26.08 2.79
C ARG A 110 -6.82 -27.25 3.56
N ARG A 111 -7.65 -26.92 4.56
CA ARG A 111 -8.41 -27.89 5.37
C ARG A 111 -9.84 -27.35 5.53
N GLY A 112 -10.74 -27.81 4.66
CA GLY A 112 -12.13 -27.27 4.63
C GLY A 112 -12.10 -25.77 4.29
N ASP A 113 -12.69 -24.95 5.15
CA ASP A 113 -12.74 -23.49 5.00
C ASP A 113 -11.53 -22.75 5.55
N GLN A 114 -10.57 -23.45 6.14
CA GLN A 114 -9.34 -22.89 6.67
C GLN A 114 -8.16 -23.18 5.75
N SER A 115 -7.15 -22.35 5.81
CA SER A 115 -5.82 -22.60 5.26
C SER A 115 -4.80 -22.42 6.37
N ILE A 116 -3.93 -23.41 6.50
CA ILE A 116 -2.87 -23.43 7.51
C ILE A 116 -1.56 -23.04 6.86
N TYR A 117 -0.94 -22.01 7.37
CA TYR A 117 0.43 -21.63 7.03
C TYR A 117 1.39 -22.33 8.00
N SER A 118 2.38 -23.04 7.49
CA SER A 118 3.37 -23.71 8.30
C SER A 118 4.78 -23.47 7.78
N VAL A 119 5.71 -23.36 8.71
CA VAL A 119 7.14 -23.24 8.44
C VAL A 119 7.90 -24.21 9.32
N THR A 120 8.80 -24.99 8.75
CA THR A 120 9.62 -25.96 9.48
C THR A 120 11.09 -25.86 9.07
N ASN A 121 11.97 -26.11 10.05
CA ASN A 121 13.41 -26.28 9.83
C ASN A 121 13.82 -27.77 9.85
N GLY A 122 12.84 -28.67 9.84
CA GLY A 122 13.04 -30.13 9.91
C GLY A 122 13.14 -30.67 11.35
N LYS A 123 13.27 -29.81 12.36
CA LYS A 123 13.27 -30.19 13.77
C LYS A 123 12.03 -29.66 14.49
N GLU A 124 11.70 -28.42 14.22
CA GLU A 124 10.59 -27.70 14.79
C GLU A 124 9.68 -27.17 13.69
N THR A 125 8.43 -26.91 14.04
CA THR A 125 7.41 -26.40 13.10
C THR A 125 6.52 -25.39 13.78
N ILE A 126 6.34 -24.23 13.16
CA ILE A 126 5.26 -23.28 13.45
C ILE A 126 4.15 -23.55 12.45
N ALA A 127 2.91 -23.71 12.91
CA ALA A 127 1.76 -23.96 12.05
C ALA A 127 0.55 -23.21 12.57
N GLU A 128 0.11 -22.19 11.85
CA GLU A 128 -0.96 -21.28 12.27
C GLU A 128 -2.04 -21.13 11.19
N PRO A 129 -3.31 -21.00 11.59
CA PRO A 129 -4.38 -20.66 10.66
C PRO A 129 -4.13 -19.28 10.05
N ILE A 130 -4.26 -19.17 8.74
CA ILE A 130 -4.33 -17.88 8.06
C ILE A 130 -5.65 -17.23 8.45
N LEU A 131 -5.59 -16.00 8.94
CA LEU A 131 -6.76 -15.21 9.32
C LEU A 131 -7.24 -14.33 8.16
N TYR A 132 -6.31 -13.71 7.44
CA TYR A 132 -6.59 -12.76 6.36
C TYR A 132 -5.65 -12.97 5.20
N SER A 133 -6.18 -12.82 3.97
CA SER A 133 -5.39 -12.83 2.73
C SER A 133 -5.51 -11.47 2.04
N PHE A 134 -4.36 -10.83 1.84
CA PHE A 134 -4.25 -9.49 1.26
C PHE A 134 -3.75 -9.57 -0.18
N GLY A 135 -4.49 -8.98 -1.10
CA GLY A 135 -4.16 -8.99 -2.53
C GLY A 135 -4.67 -10.24 -3.26
N GLN A 136 -4.48 -10.25 -4.58
CA GLN A 136 -5.02 -11.26 -5.49
C GLN A 136 -3.94 -12.05 -6.23
N GLY A 137 -2.70 -11.99 -5.75
CA GLY A 137 -1.58 -12.72 -6.33
C GLY A 137 -0.98 -12.16 -7.63
N LYS A 138 -1.51 -11.08 -8.22
CA LYS A 138 -0.81 -10.42 -9.36
C LYS A 138 0.54 -9.88 -8.89
N ALA A 139 0.54 -9.02 -7.90
CA ALA A 139 1.74 -8.49 -7.23
C ALA A 139 1.91 -9.08 -5.82
N GLY A 140 1.48 -10.31 -5.64
CA GLY A 140 1.47 -11.07 -4.40
C GLY A 140 0.09 -11.19 -3.75
N GLN A 141 -0.14 -12.31 -3.07
CA GLN A 141 -1.14 -12.45 -2.02
C GLN A 141 -0.41 -12.80 -0.73
N THR A 142 -0.44 -11.89 0.24
CA THR A 142 0.25 -11.99 1.53
C THR A 142 -0.74 -12.40 2.61
N TYR A 143 -0.26 -13.10 3.60
CA TYR A 143 -1.11 -13.69 4.62
C TYR A 143 -0.83 -13.10 5.99
N ILE A 144 -1.90 -12.85 6.75
CA ILE A 144 -1.83 -12.46 8.15
C ILE A 144 -2.35 -13.61 9.00
N PHE A 145 -1.58 -13.99 9.99
CA PHE A 145 -1.91 -15.00 10.97
C PHE A 145 -1.61 -14.47 12.39
N ARG A 146 -1.97 -15.21 13.41
CA ARG A 146 -1.66 -14.88 14.80
C ARG A 146 -0.63 -15.87 15.33
N HIS A 147 0.43 -15.34 15.91
CA HIS A 147 1.46 -16.13 16.58
C HIS A 147 1.94 -15.37 17.83
N ASN A 148 2.11 -16.05 18.97
CA ASN A 148 2.49 -15.42 20.25
C ASN A 148 1.63 -14.16 20.56
N ASP A 149 0.30 -14.29 20.46
CA ASP A 149 -0.69 -13.21 20.68
C ASP A 149 -0.55 -11.96 19.80
N SER A 150 0.35 -11.96 18.83
CA SER A 150 0.55 -10.88 17.89
C SER A 150 0.09 -11.24 16.48
N PHE A 151 -0.26 -10.24 15.68
CA PHE A 151 -0.41 -10.45 14.25
C PHE A 151 0.97 -10.54 13.60
N TYR A 152 1.10 -11.50 12.70
CA TYR A 152 2.28 -11.71 11.87
C TYR A 152 1.95 -11.57 10.40
N GLU A 153 2.81 -10.91 9.65
CA GLU A 153 2.84 -10.93 8.20
C GLU A 153 3.70 -12.10 7.75
N SER A 154 3.15 -12.97 6.89
CA SER A 154 3.88 -14.13 6.37
C SER A 154 5.13 -13.73 5.60
N ARG A 155 6.21 -14.49 5.78
CA ARG A 155 7.46 -14.25 5.05
C ARG A 155 7.34 -14.57 3.56
N VAL A 156 6.37 -15.39 3.17
CA VAL A 156 6.12 -15.76 1.78
C VAL A 156 4.72 -15.33 1.36
N SER A 157 4.61 -14.99 0.08
CA SER A 157 3.36 -14.63 -0.61
C SER A 157 3.16 -15.55 -1.81
N PHE A 158 1.93 -15.69 -2.24
CA PHE A 158 1.63 -16.36 -3.51
C PHE A 158 1.70 -15.36 -4.67
N TYR A 159 2.32 -15.77 -5.77
CA TYR A 159 2.41 -15.01 -7.01
C TYR A 159 1.85 -15.79 -8.19
N LYS A 160 0.92 -15.15 -8.93
CA LYS A 160 0.25 -15.78 -10.08
C LYS A 160 1.21 -16.09 -11.21
N GLU A 161 2.21 -15.27 -11.42
CA GLU A 161 3.19 -15.43 -12.50
C GLU A 161 3.92 -16.77 -12.39
N ILE A 162 4.41 -17.10 -11.20
CA ILE A 162 5.12 -18.34 -10.92
C ILE A 162 4.18 -19.46 -10.43
N LYS A 163 2.87 -19.18 -10.29
CA LYS A 163 1.86 -20.10 -9.73
C LYS A 163 2.28 -20.75 -8.42
N GLY A 164 2.98 -20.02 -7.57
CA GLY A 164 3.62 -20.57 -6.40
C GLY A 164 3.92 -19.51 -5.33
N LEU A 165 4.62 -19.95 -4.28
CA LEU A 165 5.10 -19.08 -3.22
C LEU A 165 6.50 -18.58 -3.53
N ASP A 166 6.77 -17.35 -3.14
CA ASP A 166 8.09 -16.75 -3.02
C ASP A 166 8.08 -15.73 -1.89
N TYR A 167 9.21 -15.12 -1.57
CA TYR A 167 9.30 -14.12 -0.52
C TYR A 167 8.29 -12.98 -0.71
N THR A 168 7.67 -12.58 0.37
CA THR A 168 6.84 -11.36 0.39
C THR A 168 7.72 -10.15 0.07
N ILE A 169 7.24 -9.25 -0.78
CA ILE A 169 7.96 -8.04 -1.17
C ILE A 169 8.44 -7.28 0.08
N GLY A 170 9.73 -7.04 0.16
CA GLY A 170 10.38 -6.38 1.29
C GLY A 170 11.13 -7.32 2.22
N TYR A 171 11.00 -8.65 2.05
CA TYR A 171 11.91 -9.59 2.69
C TYR A 171 13.13 -9.86 1.81
N GLU A 172 14.29 -9.87 2.44
CA GLU A 172 15.51 -10.30 1.78
C GLU A 172 15.49 -11.84 1.54
N PRO A 173 16.01 -12.33 0.40
CA PRO A 173 16.07 -13.75 0.08
C PRO A 173 17.19 -14.45 0.86
N VAL A 174 17.28 -14.20 2.17
CA VAL A 174 18.27 -14.75 3.09
C VAL A 174 17.55 -15.54 4.17
N ALA A 175 18.06 -16.72 4.49
CA ALA A 175 17.53 -17.54 5.56
C ALA A 175 17.70 -16.81 6.92
N PRO A 176 16.61 -16.56 7.65
CA PRO A 176 16.70 -15.90 8.94
C PRO A 176 17.29 -16.86 10.00
N PRO A 177 17.81 -16.31 11.13
CA PRO A 177 18.45 -17.12 12.15
C PRO A 177 17.50 -17.98 12.97
N THR A 178 16.22 -17.59 13.09
CA THR A 178 15.23 -18.26 13.93
C THR A 178 14.01 -18.72 13.15
N LEU A 179 13.28 -19.71 13.69
CA LEU A 179 12.06 -20.22 13.10
C LEU A 179 10.93 -19.16 13.14
N ASP A 180 10.86 -18.35 14.21
CA ASP A 180 9.90 -17.24 14.31
C ASP A 180 10.10 -16.22 13.18
N GLU A 181 11.34 -15.81 12.93
CA GLU A 181 11.66 -14.90 11.83
C GLU A 181 11.43 -15.56 10.45
N ALA A 182 11.59 -16.89 10.37
CA ALA A 182 11.25 -17.62 9.17
C ALA A 182 9.73 -17.67 8.94
N ALA A 183 8.93 -17.76 9.99
CA ALA A 183 7.47 -17.70 9.86
C ALA A 183 7.01 -16.33 9.33
N GLY A 184 7.67 -15.27 9.74
CA GLY A 184 7.33 -13.92 9.31
C GLY A 184 7.77 -12.86 10.30
N ARG A 185 7.15 -11.71 10.29
CA ARG A 185 7.40 -10.64 11.25
C ARG A 185 6.14 -10.25 12.01
N ALA A 186 6.29 -9.99 13.27
CA ALA A 186 5.23 -9.36 14.05
C ALA A 186 4.93 -7.97 13.50
N ILE A 187 3.65 -7.63 13.37
CA ILE A 187 3.19 -6.30 12.97
C ILE A 187 2.58 -5.59 14.16
N SER A 188 2.91 -4.32 14.32
CA SER A 188 2.35 -3.50 15.38
C SER A 188 0.84 -3.24 15.17
N SER A 189 0.14 -2.82 16.21
CA SER A 189 -1.27 -2.43 16.10
C SER A 189 -1.49 -1.30 15.10
N ASP A 190 -0.54 -0.36 14.98
CA ASP A 190 -0.60 0.72 14.01
C ASP A 190 -0.38 0.24 12.57
N GLU A 191 0.56 -0.70 12.36
CA GLU A 191 0.73 -1.34 11.05
C GLU A 191 -0.50 -2.14 10.65
N ALA A 192 -1.03 -2.95 11.56
CA ALA A 192 -2.26 -3.71 11.33
C ALA A 192 -3.41 -2.77 10.94
N ARG A 193 -3.62 -1.68 11.70
CA ARG A 193 -4.62 -0.66 11.36
C ARG A 193 -4.41 -0.12 9.95
N ASN A 194 -3.19 0.21 9.55
CA ASN A 194 -2.88 0.73 8.22
C ASN A 194 -3.19 -0.30 7.13
N CYS A 195 -2.81 -1.57 7.31
CA CYS A 195 -3.13 -2.63 6.36
C CYS A 195 -4.65 -2.72 6.14
N PHE A 196 -5.41 -2.85 7.23
CA PHE A 196 -6.86 -3.01 7.15
C PHE A 196 -7.57 -1.76 6.64
N THR A 197 -7.10 -0.55 6.97
CA THR A 197 -7.70 0.71 6.48
C THR A 197 -7.61 0.83 4.96
N CYS A 198 -6.51 0.40 4.35
CA CYS A 198 -6.29 0.50 2.91
C CYS A 198 -6.87 -0.70 2.13
N HIS A 199 -7.05 -1.85 2.78
CA HIS A 199 -7.47 -3.08 2.11
C HIS A 199 -8.89 -3.53 2.44
N SER A 200 -9.60 -2.80 3.29
CA SER A 200 -10.98 -3.12 3.66
C SER A 200 -11.82 -1.87 3.91
N THR A 201 -13.10 -2.08 4.17
CA THR A 201 -14.08 -1.02 4.46
C THR A 201 -14.45 -1.06 5.93
N ALA A 202 -14.65 0.08 6.57
CA ALA A 202 -15.08 0.24 7.97
C ALA A 202 -14.14 -0.36 9.03
N ALA A 203 -12.90 -0.71 8.67
CA ALA A 203 -11.97 -1.37 9.58
C ALA A 203 -11.42 -0.46 10.69
N ALA A 204 -11.43 0.86 10.51
CA ALA A 204 -10.84 1.76 11.49
C ALA A 204 -11.65 3.04 11.69
N THR A 205 -11.60 3.58 12.91
CA THR A 205 -12.09 4.92 13.24
C THR A 205 -11.04 5.60 14.09
N GLY A 206 -10.45 6.68 13.59
CA GLY A 206 -9.30 7.32 14.23
C GLY A 206 -8.14 6.34 14.41
N THR A 207 -7.73 6.12 15.65
CA THR A 207 -6.64 5.19 16.00
C THR A 207 -7.13 3.77 16.35
N THR A 208 -8.43 3.52 16.33
CA THR A 208 -9.02 2.25 16.74
C THR A 208 -9.28 1.35 15.54
N LEU A 209 -8.79 0.11 15.61
CA LEU A 209 -9.07 -0.96 14.64
C LEU A 209 -10.31 -1.76 15.06
N HIS A 210 -11.24 -1.98 14.13
CA HIS A 210 -12.51 -2.66 14.33
C HIS A 210 -12.65 -3.84 13.38
N LEU A 211 -12.09 -4.98 13.75
CA LEU A 211 -12.18 -6.20 12.93
C LEU A 211 -13.56 -6.85 12.98
N ASP A 212 -14.33 -6.59 14.01
CA ASP A 212 -15.69 -7.10 14.26
C ASP A 212 -16.73 -6.55 13.26
N ARG A 213 -16.54 -5.34 12.76
CA ARG A 213 -17.43 -4.67 11.80
C ARG A 213 -16.81 -4.42 10.43
N MET A 214 -15.59 -4.89 10.24
CA MET A 214 -14.88 -4.74 8.97
C MET A 214 -15.62 -5.46 7.84
N ILE A 215 -15.73 -4.78 6.71
CA ILE A 215 -16.19 -5.36 5.44
C ILE A 215 -14.96 -5.64 4.60
N PRO A 216 -14.68 -6.91 4.22
CA PRO A 216 -13.53 -7.27 3.40
C PRO A 216 -13.52 -6.55 2.05
N GLY A 217 -12.33 -6.11 1.63
CA GLY A 217 -12.14 -5.37 0.39
C GLY A 217 -12.51 -3.89 0.48
N VAL A 218 -12.04 -3.11 -0.47
CA VAL A 218 -12.39 -1.69 -0.63
C VAL A 218 -13.71 -1.62 -1.37
N THR A 219 -14.83 -1.54 -0.64
CA THR A 219 -16.19 -1.51 -1.19
C THR A 219 -16.69 -0.07 -1.36
N CYS A 220 -17.94 0.09 -1.82
CA CYS A 220 -18.54 1.39 -2.10
C CYS A 220 -18.32 2.42 -0.97
N GLU A 221 -18.56 2.02 0.27
CA GLU A 221 -18.53 2.89 1.44
C GLU A 221 -17.11 3.24 1.91
N ALA A 222 -16.07 2.56 1.40
CA ALA A 222 -14.69 2.97 1.63
C ALA A 222 -14.37 4.30 0.93
N CYS A 223 -15.03 4.55 -0.20
CA CYS A 223 -14.86 5.75 -1.02
C CYS A 223 -15.99 6.76 -0.81
N HIS A 224 -17.22 6.29 -0.69
CA HIS A 224 -18.40 7.15 -0.59
C HIS A 224 -18.84 7.46 0.84
N GLY A 225 -18.16 6.87 1.85
CA GLY A 225 -18.56 6.99 3.24
C GLY A 225 -19.78 6.14 3.60
N PRO A 226 -20.19 6.17 4.88
CA PRO A 226 -21.29 5.36 5.39
C PRO A 226 -22.62 5.65 4.70
N GLY A 227 -23.28 4.62 4.19
CA GLY A 227 -24.44 4.73 3.30
C GLY A 227 -25.80 4.74 3.99
N ALA A 228 -25.91 4.51 5.30
CA ALA A 228 -27.21 4.32 5.94
C ALA A 228 -28.14 5.53 5.78
N GLU A 229 -27.62 6.76 5.93
CA GLU A 229 -28.43 7.96 5.76
C GLU A 229 -28.80 8.21 4.29
N HIS A 230 -27.92 7.83 3.37
CA HIS A 230 -28.22 7.88 1.95
C HIS A 230 -29.38 6.94 1.59
N VAL A 231 -29.30 5.69 2.00
CA VAL A 231 -30.36 4.71 1.74
C VAL A 231 -31.70 5.21 2.29
N ALA A 232 -31.74 5.70 3.54
CA ALA A 232 -32.93 6.24 4.15
C ALA A 232 -33.48 7.47 3.38
N ALA A 233 -32.61 8.36 2.93
CA ALA A 233 -33.01 9.52 2.14
C ALA A 233 -33.64 9.12 0.79
N MET A 234 -33.05 8.11 0.11
CA MET A 234 -33.56 7.62 -1.17
C MET A 234 -34.89 6.88 -1.02
N GLU A 235 -35.10 6.12 0.04
CA GLU A 235 -36.38 5.50 0.38
C GLU A 235 -37.48 6.55 0.62
N LEU A 236 -37.13 7.68 1.22
CA LEU A 236 -38.03 8.83 1.40
C LEU A 236 -38.15 9.72 0.15
N LYS A 237 -37.47 9.39 -0.96
CA LYS A 237 -37.41 10.17 -2.21
C LYS A 237 -36.84 11.60 -2.02
N ASP A 238 -35.98 11.81 -1.03
CA ASP A 238 -35.23 13.07 -0.83
C ASP A 238 -34.04 13.14 -1.79
N LEU A 239 -34.31 13.43 -3.06
CA LEU A 239 -33.30 13.52 -4.09
C LEU A 239 -32.41 14.77 -3.98
N LYS A 240 -32.82 15.77 -3.17
CA LYS A 240 -32.07 17.01 -2.97
C LYS A 240 -30.92 16.81 -1.98
N ASN A 241 -31.14 16.03 -0.93
CA ASN A 241 -30.16 15.79 0.13
C ASN A 241 -29.69 14.34 0.10
N LYS A 242 -28.81 14.02 -0.84
CA LYS A 242 -28.36 12.63 -1.07
C LYS A 242 -27.63 12.01 0.14
N ARG A 243 -27.13 12.81 1.07
CA ARG A 243 -26.46 12.39 2.33
C ARG A 243 -25.37 11.33 2.14
N ILE A 244 -24.59 11.48 1.07
CA ILE A 244 -23.47 10.61 0.76
C ILE A 244 -22.34 11.46 0.18
N PHE A 245 -21.13 11.10 0.49
CA PHE A 245 -19.96 11.74 -0.06
C PHE A 245 -19.76 11.34 -1.53
N ASN A 246 -19.37 12.31 -2.36
CA ASN A 246 -19.04 12.05 -3.77
C ASN A 246 -17.61 12.56 -4.06
N PRO A 247 -16.62 11.65 -4.17
CA PRO A 247 -15.24 12.01 -4.49
C PRO A 247 -15.08 12.78 -5.80
N GLY A 248 -15.99 12.56 -6.77
CA GLY A 248 -15.98 13.27 -8.05
C GLY A 248 -16.25 14.78 -7.96
N LYS A 249 -16.52 15.32 -6.76
CA LYS A 249 -16.65 16.75 -6.51
C LYS A 249 -15.38 17.40 -5.95
N MET A 250 -14.37 16.61 -5.65
CA MET A 250 -13.07 17.09 -5.20
C MET A 250 -12.31 17.72 -6.37
N SER A 251 -11.43 18.65 -6.06
CA SER A 251 -10.46 19.11 -7.06
C SER A 251 -9.53 17.96 -7.48
N PRO A 252 -8.92 18.00 -8.66
CA PRO A 252 -8.02 16.96 -9.12
C PRO A 252 -6.87 16.64 -8.16
N ASP A 253 -6.28 17.65 -7.53
CA ASP A 253 -5.21 17.46 -6.54
C ASP A 253 -5.73 16.82 -5.26
N GLU A 254 -6.82 17.31 -4.68
CA GLU A 254 -7.45 16.69 -3.51
C GLU A 254 -7.81 15.23 -3.80
N LEU A 255 -8.43 14.97 -4.96
CA LEU A 255 -8.78 13.61 -5.36
C LEU A 255 -7.56 12.73 -5.47
N SER A 256 -6.48 13.20 -6.09
CA SER A 256 -5.30 12.40 -6.37
C SER A 256 -4.38 12.25 -5.15
N GLN A 257 -4.07 13.34 -4.46
CA GLN A 257 -3.09 13.33 -3.37
C GLN A 257 -3.70 13.00 -2.02
N GLU A 258 -4.85 13.57 -1.69
CA GLU A 258 -5.46 13.35 -0.37
C GLU A 258 -6.35 12.11 -0.37
N PHE A 259 -7.24 11.99 -1.34
CA PHE A 259 -8.23 10.91 -1.36
C PHE A 259 -7.63 9.59 -1.83
N CYS A 260 -7.21 9.46 -3.09
CA CYS A 260 -6.57 8.25 -3.60
C CYS A 260 -5.21 8.01 -2.92
N GLY A 261 -4.44 9.08 -2.71
CA GLY A 261 -3.15 9.08 -2.04
C GLY A 261 -3.19 8.55 -0.61
N SER A 262 -4.33 8.64 0.07
CA SER A 262 -4.49 8.10 1.42
C SER A 262 -4.12 6.60 1.52
N CYS A 263 -4.40 5.83 0.48
CA CYS A 263 -4.04 4.40 0.38
C CYS A 263 -2.89 4.18 -0.61
N HIS A 264 -2.85 4.91 -1.73
CA HIS A 264 -1.85 4.75 -2.79
C HIS A 264 -0.60 5.61 -2.62
N ARG A 265 -0.42 6.24 -1.45
CA ARG A 265 0.74 7.05 -1.05
C ARG A 265 0.85 8.39 -1.80
N SER A 266 0.57 9.46 -1.09
CA SER A 266 0.74 10.83 -1.57
C SER A 266 2.22 11.26 -1.57
N ALA A 267 2.49 12.39 -2.23
CA ALA A 267 3.80 13.03 -2.20
C ALA A 267 4.22 13.43 -0.77
N GLU A 268 3.28 13.92 0.04
CA GLU A 268 3.52 14.29 1.44
C GLU A 268 3.93 13.08 2.28
N GLN A 269 3.24 11.95 2.14
CA GLN A 269 3.57 10.72 2.87
C GLN A 269 4.97 10.20 2.54
N VAL A 270 5.37 10.26 1.26
CA VAL A 270 6.71 9.86 0.82
C VAL A 270 7.78 10.87 1.26
N ALA A 271 7.43 12.17 1.31
CA ALA A 271 8.33 13.19 1.85
C ALA A 271 8.58 12.99 3.35
N ALA A 272 7.53 12.67 4.11
CA ALA A 272 7.60 12.42 5.55
C ALA A 272 8.37 11.13 5.89
N ASN A 273 8.36 10.13 5.01
CA ASN A 273 9.06 8.86 5.20
C ASN A 273 9.95 8.51 4.01
N LYS A 274 11.24 8.83 4.12
CA LYS A 274 12.24 8.61 3.06
C LYS A 274 12.45 7.12 2.71
N THR A 275 12.10 6.18 3.60
CA THR A 275 12.21 4.73 3.31
C THR A 275 11.23 4.28 2.23
N LEU A 276 10.21 5.07 1.94
CA LEU A 276 9.24 4.82 0.87
C LEU A 276 9.78 5.19 -0.53
N ARG A 277 10.97 5.80 -0.62
CA ARG A 277 11.61 6.16 -1.90
C ARG A 277 12.27 4.93 -2.55
N GLY A 278 12.87 5.16 -3.70
CA GLY A 278 13.52 4.11 -4.48
C GLY A 278 12.52 3.32 -5.31
N ILE A 279 12.94 2.15 -5.81
CA ILE A 279 12.18 1.35 -6.76
C ILE A 279 10.80 0.93 -6.23
N ASN A 280 10.67 0.73 -4.92
CA ASN A 280 9.40 0.43 -4.27
C ASN A 280 8.33 1.52 -4.49
N SER A 281 8.75 2.76 -4.76
CA SER A 281 7.84 3.88 -4.99
C SER A 281 7.07 3.78 -6.31
N VAL A 282 7.43 2.87 -7.22
CA VAL A 282 6.65 2.62 -8.44
C VAL A 282 5.19 2.24 -8.16
N ARG A 283 4.93 1.68 -6.97
CA ARG A 283 3.58 1.34 -6.49
C ARG A 283 2.80 2.54 -5.91
N PHE A 284 3.41 3.71 -5.84
CA PHE A 284 2.84 4.92 -5.22
C PHE A 284 2.42 5.90 -6.31
N GLN A 285 1.35 5.55 -7.02
CA GLN A 285 0.92 6.26 -8.23
C GLN A 285 0.71 7.76 -8.02
N PRO A 286 0.04 8.25 -6.95
CA PRO A 286 -0.11 9.68 -6.70
C PRO A 286 1.24 10.40 -6.52
N TYR A 287 2.16 9.81 -5.75
CA TYR A 287 3.52 10.35 -5.59
C TYR A 287 4.26 10.40 -6.93
N ARG A 288 4.21 9.31 -7.70
CA ARG A 288 4.91 9.21 -8.99
C ARG A 288 4.35 10.20 -10.00
N MET A 289 3.03 10.35 -10.07
CA MET A 289 2.38 11.33 -10.94
C MET A 289 2.76 12.76 -10.53
N PHE A 290 2.74 13.08 -9.23
CA PHE A 290 3.14 14.38 -8.70
C PHE A 290 4.60 14.75 -9.06
N THR A 291 5.51 13.79 -9.08
CA THR A 291 6.93 14.01 -9.43
C THR A 291 7.20 13.94 -10.94
N GLY A 292 6.20 13.68 -11.77
CA GLY A 292 6.28 13.65 -13.21
C GLY A 292 6.36 15.05 -13.83
N ARG A 293 6.92 15.16 -15.04
CA ARG A 293 6.98 16.44 -15.76
C ARG A 293 5.60 16.92 -16.25
N GLY A 294 4.64 16.02 -16.39
CA GLY A 294 3.27 16.34 -16.77
C GLY A 294 2.40 16.82 -15.62
N HIS A 295 2.90 16.83 -14.40
CA HIS A 295 2.17 17.39 -13.27
C HIS A 295 2.42 18.88 -13.17
N ASP A 296 1.38 19.64 -13.49
CA ASP A 296 1.26 21.05 -13.14
C ASP A 296 0.21 21.15 -12.04
N PRO A 297 0.54 21.60 -10.81
CA PRO A 297 -0.42 21.73 -9.74
C PRO A 297 -1.55 22.72 -10.04
N PHE A 298 -1.39 23.53 -11.07
CA PHE A 298 -2.43 24.44 -11.57
C PHE A 298 -3.29 23.83 -12.69
N ASP A 299 -2.89 22.68 -13.26
CA ASP A 299 -3.67 22.01 -14.30
C ASP A 299 -4.77 21.14 -13.69
N GLN A 300 -5.95 21.69 -13.64
CA GLN A 300 -7.15 21.05 -13.09
C GLN A 300 -7.73 19.94 -14.02
N ARG A 301 -7.06 19.58 -15.10
CA ARG A 301 -7.52 18.55 -16.04
C ARG A 301 -6.99 17.15 -15.70
N LEU A 302 -5.90 17.05 -14.92
CA LEU A 302 -5.21 15.80 -14.66
C LEU A 302 -5.49 15.29 -13.23
N SER A 303 -6.21 14.17 -13.16
CA SER A 303 -6.43 13.43 -11.91
C SER A 303 -6.40 11.92 -12.19
N CYS A 304 -6.48 11.11 -11.15
CA CYS A 304 -6.58 9.65 -11.31
C CYS A 304 -7.76 9.26 -12.20
N THR A 305 -8.90 9.94 -12.05
CA THR A 305 -10.14 9.64 -12.81
C THR A 305 -10.13 10.14 -14.25
N THR A 306 -9.15 10.95 -14.62
CA THR A 306 -8.94 11.30 -16.06
C THR A 306 -8.62 10.06 -16.88
N CYS A 307 -7.86 9.12 -16.31
CA CYS A 307 -7.42 7.90 -16.99
C CYS A 307 -8.10 6.63 -16.47
N HIS A 308 -8.59 6.60 -15.25
CA HIS A 308 -9.15 5.42 -14.60
C HIS A 308 -10.61 5.61 -14.17
N ASN A 309 -11.42 4.58 -14.39
CA ASN A 309 -12.72 4.45 -13.73
C ASN A 309 -12.54 3.64 -12.44
N PRO A 310 -12.73 4.24 -11.23
CA PRO A 310 -12.50 3.54 -9.97
C PRO A 310 -13.45 2.37 -9.71
N HIS A 311 -14.55 2.27 -10.48
CA HIS A 311 -15.50 1.15 -10.39
C HIS A 311 -15.12 -0.04 -11.30
N GLN A 312 -14.01 0.04 -12.03
CA GLN A 312 -13.55 -1.00 -12.97
C GLN A 312 -12.05 -1.26 -12.80
N ASN A 313 -11.59 -2.44 -13.19
CA ASN A 313 -10.17 -2.67 -13.31
C ASN A 313 -9.56 -1.77 -14.40
N PRO A 314 -8.31 -1.31 -14.23
CA PRO A 314 -7.59 -0.61 -15.29
C PRO A 314 -7.58 -1.43 -16.57
N LYS A 315 -7.73 -0.76 -17.72
CA LYS A 315 -7.57 -1.38 -19.03
C LYS A 315 -6.11 -1.78 -19.24
N GLU A 316 -5.88 -2.87 -19.94
CA GLU A 316 -4.52 -3.34 -20.25
C GLU A 316 -4.04 -2.82 -21.62
N GLU A 317 -4.96 -2.44 -22.49
CA GLU A 317 -4.71 -1.97 -23.85
C GLU A 317 -4.13 -0.55 -23.86
N ALA A 318 -2.92 -0.39 -24.39
CA ALA A 318 -2.24 0.91 -24.50
C ALA A 318 -3.08 1.93 -25.31
N ALA A 319 -3.74 1.50 -26.37
CA ALA A 319 -4.57 2.35 -27.23
C ALA A 319 -5.71 3.07 -26.46
N PHE A 320 -6.26 2.43 -25.42
CA PHE A 320 -7.25 3.09 -24.56
C PHE A 320 -6.70 4.34 -23.87
N TYR A 321 -5.43 4.30 -23.48
CA TYR A 321 -4.78 5.43 -22.82
C TYR A 321 -4.27 6.48 -23.82
N ASP A 322 -4.00 6.12 -25.07
CA ASP A 322 -3.60 7.07 -26.11
C ASP A 322 -4.66 8.16 -26.28
N GLU A 323 -5.95 7.79 -26.28
CA GLU A 323 -7.06 8.77 -26.36
C GLU A 323 -7.05 9.74 -25.16
N LYS A 324 -6.68 9.27 -23.97
CA LYS A 324 -6.56 10.11 -22.77
C LYS A 324 -5.39 11.10 -22.90
N CYS A 325 -4.27 10.66 -23.47
CA CYS A 325 -3.14 11.53 -23.75
C CYS A 325 -3.48 12.57 -24.81
N PHE A 326 -4.14 12.15 -25.88
CA PHE A 326 -4.55 13.03 -26.97
C PHE A 326 -5.60 14.07 -26.60
N ALA A 327 -6.34 13.89 -25.53
CA ALA A 327 -7.24 14.92 -25.02
C ALA A 327 -6.51 16.25 -24.71
N CYS A 328 -5.19 16.18 -24.41
CA CYS A 328 -4.36 17.34 -24.12
C CYS A 328 -3.20 17.51 -25.13
N HIS A 329 -2.71 16.42 -25.74
CA HIS A 329 -1.50 16.40 -26.58
C HIS A 329 -1.79 16.36 -28.11
N ARG A 330 -3.01 16.57 -28.54
CA ARG A 330 -3.33 16.75 -29.98
C ARG A 330 -3.07 18.18 -30.42
N SER A 331 -2.26 18.33 -31.44
CA SER A 331 -2.03 19.63 -32.08
C SER A 331 -3.27 20.13 -32.82
N GLY A 332 -3.74 21.29 -32.47
CA GLY A 332 -4.21 22.31 -33.43
C GLY A 332 -5.66 22.30 -33.92
N GLU A 333 -6.47 21.24 -33.88
CA GLU A 333 -7.78 21.29 -34.57
C GLU A 333 -9.02 20.82 -33.79
N SER A 334 -8.92 20.31 -32.59
CA SER A 334 -10.08 19.66 -31.92
C SER A 334 -10.50 20.21 -30.57
N LEU A 335 -10.17 21.42 -30.20
CA LEU A 335 -10.68 22.04 -28.96
C LEU A 335 -11.91 22.96 -29.19
N LYS A 336 -12.72 22.65 -30.20
CA LYS A 336 -13.97 23.37 -30.45
C LYS A 336 -15.22 22.71 -29.87
N SER A 337 -15.13 22.03 -28.71
CA SER A 337 -16.34 21.66 -27.99
C SER A 337 -16.56 22.58 -26.78
N ALA A 338 -17.81 22.96 -26.57
CA ALA A 338 -18.28 24.06 -25.73
C ALA A 338 -17.96 23.98 -24.22
N GLN A 339 -17.11 23.07 -23.78
CA GLN A 339 -16.63 22.97 -22.38
C GLN A 339 -15.23 23.55 -22.16
N VAL A 340 -14.54 23.98 -23.24
CA VAL A 340 -13.16 24.49 -23.21
C VAL A 340 -13.10 26.02 -23.23
N ALA A 341 -14.23 26.72 -23.33
CA ALA A 341 -14.28 28.18 -23.40
C ALA A 341 -13.76 28.96 -22.16
N ARG A 342 -13.26 28.26 -21.12
CA ARG A 342 -12.55 28.85 -19.99
C ARG A 342 -11.03 28.63 -20.00
N ALA A 343 -10.51 27.98 -21.02
CA ALA A 343 -9.07 27.67 -21.16
C ALA A 343 -8.36 28.57 -22.19
N GLU A 344 -9.03 29.61 -22.68
CA GLU A 344 -8.46 30.53 -23.71
C GLU A 344 -7.30 31.41 -23.20
N GLU A 345 -6.99 31.39 -21.88
CA GLU A 345 -5.82 32.10 -21.35
C GLU A 345 -4.58 31.23 -21.12
N ALA A 346 -4.69 29.91 -21.26
CA ALA A 346 -3.55 29.02 -21.27
C ALA A 346 -3.16 28.72 -22.73
N GLU A 347 -2.62 29.72 -23.42
CA GLU A 347 -1.96 29.50 -24.69
C GLU A 347 -0.98 28.36 -24.59
N ASP A 348 -1.33 27.29 -25.32
CA ASP A 348 -0.54 26.07 -25.49
C ASP A 348 0.94 26.36 -25.73
N ARG A 349 1.74 26.24 -24.69
CA ARG A 349 3.18 26.28 -24.81
C ARG A 349 3.67 24.94 -25.36
N ASN A 350 3.53 24.71 -26.69
CA ASN A 350 4.22 23.67 -27.46
C ASN A 350 3.73 22.22 -27.29
N ALA A 351 2.48 21.91 -27.51
CA ALA A 351 2.07 20.55 -27.82
C ALA A 351 2.50 20.16 -29.23
N LYS A 352 3.81 20.02 -29.47
CA LYS A 352 4.30 19.41 -30.69
C LYS A 352 3.93 17.92 -30.67
N PRO A 353 3.42 17.37 -31.79
CA PRO A 353 3.17 15.94 -31.87
C PRO A 353 4.46 15.18 -31.59
N CYS A 354 4.33 14.02 -30.94
CA CYS A 354 5.48 13.16 -30.65
C CYS A 354 6.17 12.77 -31.97
N PRO A 355 7.48 13.06 -32.14
CA PRO A 355 8.19 12.79 -33.39
C PRO A 355 8.47 11.30 -33.62
N VAL A 356 8.25 10.45 -32.57
CA VAL A 356 8.60 9.02 -32.62
C VAL A 356 7.37 8.17 -32.92
N SER A 357 6.23 8.43 -32.27
CA SER A 357 5.02 7.61 -32.42
C SER A 357 3.77 8.39 -32.05
N GLN A 358 2.66 8.00 -32.67
CA GLN A 358 1.31 8.50 -32.39
C GLN A 358 0.46 7.42 -31.67
N THR A 359 1.08 6.32 -31.26
CA THR A 359 0.39 5.20 -30.59
C THR A 359 1.24 4.63 -29.45
N ALA A 360 0.59 3.92 -28.53
CA ALA A 360 1.21 3.28 -27.39
C ALA A 360 2.04 4.24 -26.51
N CYS A 361 1.51 5.46 -26.29
CA CYS A 361 2.19 6.53 -25.54
C CYS A 361 2.70 6.07 -24.19
N VAL A 362 1.90 5.28 -23.47
CA VAL A 362 2.24 4.76 -22.13
C VAL A 362 3.47 3.86 -22.14
N SER A 363 3.80 3.20 -23.24
CA SER A 363 4.95 2.29 -23.33
C SER A 363 6.29 3.01 -23.18
N CYS A 364 6.35 4.28 -23.62
CA CYS A 364 7.54 5.12 -23.53
C CYS A 364 7.47 6.12 -22.38
N HIS A 365 6.27 6.65 -22.08
CA HIS A 365 6.11 7.72 -21.10
C HIS A 365 5.77 7.20 -19.69
N MET A 366 5.29 5.97 -19.56
CA MET A 366 4.93 5.30 -18.30
C MET A 366 5.46 3.85 -18.31
N PRO A 367 6.79 3.66 -18.34
CA PRO A 367 7.39 2.35 -18.54
C PRO A 367 7.00 1.35 -17.46
N LYS A 368 7.01 0.09 -17.83
CA LYS A 368 6.85 -1.02 -16.89
C LYS A 368 8.13 -1.22 -16.09
N VAL A 369 8.01 -1.37 -14.78
CA VAL A 369 9.12 -1.56 -13.84
C VAL A 369 8.80 -2.72 -12.92
N GLU A 370 9.71 -3.66 -12.80
CA GLU A 370 9.61 -4.77 -11.86
C GLU A 370 10.35 -4.42 -10.56
N ILE A 371 9.69 -4.62 -9.43
CA ILE A 371 10.36 -4.63 -8.14
C ILE A 371 10.99 -6.02 -7.97
N PRO A 372 12.28 -6.12 -7.64
CA PRO A 372 12.92 -7.43 -7.45
C PRO A 372 12.11 -8.35 -6.54
N GLY A 373 11.85 -9.57 -7.01
CA GLY A 373 11.06 -10.58 -6.30
C GLY A 373 9.54 -10.34 -6.30
N SER A 374 9.03 -9.34 -6.99
CA SER A 374 7.58 -9.10 -7.07
C SER A 374 6.86 -9.94 -8.11
N HIS A 375 7.57 -10.54 -9.05
CA HIS A 375 6.98 -11.28 -10.18
C HIS A 375 5.88 -10.51 -10.89
N PHE A 376 5.99 -9.17 -10.92
CA PHE A 376 4.99 -8.29 -11.51
C PHE A 376 5.62 -6.98 -11.99
N GLN A 377 5.19 -6.54 -13.15
CA GLN A 377 5.62 -5.29 -13.74
C GLN A 377 4.60 -4.18 -13.45
N PHE A 378 5.01 -3.22 -12.66
CA PHE A 378 4.22 -2.04 -12.32
C PHE A 378 4.39 -0.96 -13.39
N THR A 379 3.30 -0.28 -13.74
CA THR A 379 3.37 0.92 -14.56
C THR A 379 3.88 2.10 -13.74
N ASP A 380 4.97 2.72 -14.15
CA ASP A 380 5.47 3.92 -13.51
C ASP A 380 4.63 5.14 -13.89
N HIS A 381 3.95 5.73 -12.91
CA HIS A 381 3.09 6.91 -13.10
C HIS A 381 3.87 8.23 -13.13
N ARG A 382 5.20 8.20 -13.08
CA ARG A 382 6.03 9.37 -13.34
C ARG A 382 6.12 9.59 -14.85
N ILE A 383 5.18 10.36 -15.39
CA ILE A 383 5.10 10.65 -16.82
C ILE A 383 6.35 11.42 -17.26
N ARG A 384 7.13 10.82 -18.16
CA ARG A 384 8.39 11.38 -18.67
C ARG A 384 8.78 10.71 -19.98
N ILE A 385 9.80 11.20 -20.62
CA ILE A 385 10.48 10.46 -21.69
C ILE A 385 11.44 9.49 -21.00
N ALA A 386 11.05 8.21 -20.92
CA ALA A 386 11.90 7.16 -20.37
C ALA A 386 12.84 6.63 -21.47
N ARG A 387 14.09 6.36 -21.11
CA ARG A 387 15.10 5.81 -22.01
C ARG A 387 15.48 4.40 -21.59
N PRO A 388 15.70 3.48 -22.54
CA PRO A 388 16.21 2.15 -22.20
C PRO A 388 17.52 2.26 -21.41
N GLY A 389 17.60 1.50 -20.30
CA GLY A 389 18.80 1.46 -19.44
C GLY A 389 18.99 2.65 -18.50
N GLU A 390 18.07 3.63 -18.48
CA GLU A 390 18.15 4.69 -17.47
C GLU A 390 17.86 4.14 -16.06
N PRO A 391 18.57 4.61 -15.01
CA PRO A 391 18.26 4.23 -13.64
C PRO A 391 16.82 4.63 -13.27
N PHE A 392 16.21 3.85 -12.36
CA PHE A 392 14.89 4.21 -11.84
C PHE A 392 14.96 5.57 -11.15
N PRO A 393 14.18 6.57 -11.60
CA PRO A 393 14.26 7.93 -11.05
C PRO A 393 13.56 7.99 -9.69
N ASN A 394 14.27 8.52 -8.71
CA ASN A 394 13.73 8.84 -7.38
C ASN A 394 12.94 10.13 -7.40
#